data_2ec522fa5bab2ca8f602c0ca258203fe
#
_entry.id   2ec522fa5bab2ca8f602c0ca258203fe
#
_cell.length_a   1.000
_cell.length_b   1.000
_cell.length_c   1.000
_cell.angle_alpha   90.00
_cell.angle_beta   90.00
_cell.angle_gamma   90.00
#
_symmetry.space_group_name_H-M   'P 1'
#
loop_
_entity.id
_entity.type
_entity.pdbx_description
1 polymer ?
#
loop_
_entity_poly.entity_id
_entity_poly.type
_entity_poly.pdbx_seq_one_letter_code
_entity_poly.pdbx_strand_id
1 'polypeptide(L)'
;MGGGGVGKSVLTAELLHRTYRSNRVVAWHFCRHDNPQQSSPDALLRSLAAMLCARLPGYKEALGEVASELRKAADPKELFAALFAAPLQEVKSPAKPSLIILDALDELPKQGQKPLLSVIAAQLSTLPPWLRLFVTSREEPQIKAALAKFEPKELRADEAKNRADVEVRLGATP
;
A
#
# COMPACT_ATOMS: atom_id res chain seq x y z
N MET A 1 -17.19 -20.18 -14.00
CA MET A 1 -17.12 -18.74 -13.72
C MET A 1 -16.79 -18.59 -12.24
N GLY A 2 -15.53 -18.55 -11.89
CA GLY A 2 -15.06 -18.64 -10.52
C GLY A 2 -14.74 -17.28 -9.94
N GLY A 3 -15.42 -16.90 -8.88
CA GLY A 3 -15.20 -15.68 -8.12
C GLY A 3 -13.82 -15.61 -7.50
N GLY A 4 -12.90 -14.96 -8.18
CA GLY A 4 -11.55 -14.70 -7.66
C GLY A 4 -11.48 -13.41 -6.87
N GLY A 5 -12.14 -13.28 -5.72
CA GLY A 5 -12.08 -12.00 -5.03
C GLY A 5 -12.15 -12.04 -3.50
N VAL A 6 -12.80 -13.02 -2.94
CA VAL A 6 -13.21 -12.98 -1.52
C VAL A 6 -12.04 -13.13 -0.54
N GLY A 7 -10.99 -13.87 -0.86
CA GLY A 7 -9.91 -14.14 0.09
C GLY A 7 -8.94 -12.99 0.32
N LYS A 8 -8.63 -12.17 -0.69
CA LYS A 8 -7.62 -11.10 -0.59
C LYS A 8 -8.07 -9.96 0.31
N SER A 9 -9.26 -9.45 0.08
CA SER A 9 -9.82 -8.35 0.90
C SER A 9 -10.13 -8.78 2.33
N VAL A 10 -10.49 -10.07 2.54
CA VAL A 10 -10.63 -10.64 3.89
C VAL A 10 -9.28 -10.66 4.60
N LEU A 11 -8.19 -11.08 3.91
CA LEU A 11 -6.84 -11.05 4.47
C LEU A 11 -6.42 -9.61 4.83
N THR A 12 -6.69 -8.65 3.96
CA THR A 12 -6.40 -7.23 4.22
C THR A 12 -7.20 -6.71 5.42
N ALA A 13 -8.48 -7.00 5.49
CA ALA A 13 -9.33 -6.59 6.60
C ALA A 13 -8.87 -7.21 7.93
N GLU A 14 -8.51 -8.49 7.93
CA GLU A 14 -7.97 -9.18 9.10
C GLU A 14 -6.62 -8.61 9.53
N LEU A 15 -5.73 -8.33 8.58
CA LEU A 15 -4.45 -7.69 8.86
C LEU A 15 -4.65 -6.30 9.49
N LEU A 16 -5.55 -5.50 8.95
CA LEU A 16 -5.92 -4.20 9.52
C LEU A 16 -6.49 -4.36 10.93
N HIS A 17 -7.44 -5.28 11.13
CA HIS A 17 -8.07 -5.51 12.44
C HIS A 17 -7.03 -5.89 13.49
N ARG A 18 -6.14 -6.85 13.19
CA ARG A 18 -5.08 -7.31 14.12
C ARG A 18 -4.03 -6.25 14.42
N THR A 19 -3.75 -5.40 13.45
CA THR A 19 -2.66 -4.41 13.58
C THR A 19 -3.15 -3.02 13.93
N TYR A 20 -4.46 -2.79 13.96
CA TYR A 20 -5.06 -1.48 14.24
C TYR A 20 -4.57 -0.86 15.56
N ARG A 21 -4.59 -1.66 16.64
CA ARG A 21 -4.17 -1.21 17.97
C ARG A 21 -2.65 -1.04 18.11
N SER A 22 -1.87 -1.72 17.30
CA SER A 22 -0.40 -1.67 17.37
C SER A 22 0.21 -0.53 16.55
N ASN A 23 -0.62 0.25 15.82
CA ASN A 23 -0.20 1.30 14.88
C ASN A 23 0.87 0.84 13.87
N ARG A 24 0.95 -0.47 13.59
CA ARG A 24 1.90 -0.99 12.60
C ARG A 24 1.48 -0.69 11.18
N VAL A 25 0.17 -0.71 10.89
CA VAL A 25 -0.36 -0.22 9.62
C VAL A 25 -0.58 1.27 9.74
N VAL A 26 0.25 2.03 9.03
CA VAL A 26 0.25 3.50 9.08
C VAL A 26 -0.58 4.14 7.97
N ALA A 27 -0.80 3.42 6.85
CA ALA A 27 -1.69 3.85 5.79
C ALA A 27 -2.22 2.65 4.99
N TRP A 28 -3.38 2.81 4.36
CA TRP A 28 -3.96 1.80 3.48
C TRP A 28 -4.84 2.43 2.41
N HIS A 29 -4.98 1.74 1.28
CA HIS A 29 -5.88 2.14 0.21
C HIS A 29 -6.52 0.90 -0.41
N PHE A 30 -7.85 0.93 -0.56
CA PHE A 30 -8.62 -0.09 -1.28
C PHE A 30 -8.89 0.43 -2.68
N CYS A 31 -8.24 -0.16 -3.68
CA CYS A 31 -8.47 0.18 -5.07
C CYS A 31 -9.86 -0.33 -5.49
N ARG A 32 -10.60 0.49 -6.23
CA ARG A 32 -11.95 0.17 -6.70
C ARG A 32 -12.15 0.73 -8.11
N HIS A 33 -12.59 -0.10 -9.02
CA HIS A 33 -12.85 0.30 -10.41
C HIS A 33 -14.13 1.15 -10.56
N ASP A 34 -15.06 1.04 -9.61
CA ASP A 34 -16.36 1.73 -9.60
C ASP A 34 -16.31 3.13 -8.97
N ASN A 35 -15.16 3.58 -8.49
CA ASN A 35 -15.01 4.92 -7.91
C ASN A 35 -13.85 5.68 -8.58
N PRO A 36 -14.12 6.46 -9.64
CA PRO A 36 -13.10 7.21 -10.36
C PRO A 36 -12.29 8.19 -9.51
N GLN A 37 -12.90 8.74 -8.45
CA GLN A 37 -12.24 9.68 -7.55
C GLN A 37 -11.19 8.99 -6.67
N GLN A 38 -11.37 7.71 -6.35
CA GLN A 38 -10.43 6.92 -5.56
C GLN A 38 -9.46 6.09 -6.45
N SER A 39 -9.67 6.12 -7.76
CA SER A 39 -8.93 5.29 -8.72
C SER A 39 -7.77 6.03 -9.39
N SER A 40 -7.57 7.32 -9.11
CA SER A 40 -6.44 8.05 -9.68
C SER A 40 -5.18 7.86 -8.80
N PRO A 41 -3.99 7.79 -9.41
CA PRO A 41 -2.73 7.76 -8.67
C PRO A 41 -2.57 8.92 -7.69
N ASP A 42 -3.01 10.10 -8.10
CA ASP A 42 -2.98 11.30 -7.27
C ASP A 42 -3.84 11.15 -6.01
N ALA A 43 -5.09 10.75 -6.16
CA ALA A 43 -6.00 10.54 -5.03
C ALA A 43 -5.47 9.45 -4.07
N LEU A 44 -4.91 8.37 -4.61
CA LEU A 44 -4.29 7.30 -3.83
C LEU A 44 -3.11 7.83 -3.01
N LEU A 45 -2.16 8.53 -3.64
CA LEU A 45 -0.97 9.04 -2.96
C LEU A 45 -1.36 10.07 -1.88
N ARG A 46 -2.29 10.97 -2.16
CA ARG A 46 -2.77 11.96 -1.17
C ARG A 46 -3.51 11.31 -0.01
N SER A 47 -4.34 10.30 -0.28
CA SER A 47 -5.03 9.52 0.76
C SER A 47 -4.04 8.85 1.71
N LEU A 48 -3.02 8.19 1.16
CA LEU A 48 -1.97 7.56 1.97
C LEU A 48 -1.20 8.59 2.80
N ALA A 49 -0.82 9.73 2.21
CA ALA A 49 -0.11 10.80 2.94
C ALA A 49 -0.95 11.39 4.07
N ALA A 50 -2.25 11.59 3.87
CA ALA A 50 -3.15 12.05 4.92
C ALA A 50 -3.22 11.07 6.10
N MET A 51 -3.24 9.76 5.83
CA MET A 51 -3.18 8.74 6.88
C MET A 51 -1.83 8.72 7.60
N LEU A 52 -0.72 8.90 6.87
CA LEU A 52 0.62 9.02 7.47
C LEU A 52 0.69 10.21 8.43
N CYS A 53 0.12 11.37 8.07
CA CYS A 53 0.03 12.53 8.96
C CYS A 53 -0.70 12.21 10.28
N ALA A 54 -1.72 11.35 10.22
CA ALA A 54 -2.52 11.00 11.38
C ALA A 54 -1.92 9.87 12.23
N ARG A 55 -1.10 8.99 11.64
CA ARG A 55 -0.73 7.72 12.26
C ARG A 55 0.76 7.49 12.43
N LEU A 56 1.61 8.21 11.70
CA LEU A 56 3.06 8.09 11.78
C LEU A 56 3.66 9.30 12.50
N PRO A 57 4.13 9.14 13.75
CA PRO A 57 4.71 10.24 14.50
C PRO A 57 5.88 10.90 13.75
N GLY A 58 5.90 12.22 13.73
CA GLY A 58 6.95 13.01 13.07
C GLY A 58 6.75 13.21 11.57
N TYR A 59 5.82 12.48 10.92
CA TYR A 59 5.61 12.62 9.48
C TYR A 59 4.96 13.95 9.10
N LYS A 60 3.99 14.42 9.88
CA LYS A 60 3.33 15.69 9.63
C LYS A 60 4.31 16.86 9.70
N GLU A 61 5.21 16.83 10.67
CA GLU A 61 6.27 17.82 10.86
C GLU A 61 7.28 17.75 9.71
N ALA A 62 7.71 16.54 9.32
CA ALA A 62 8.61 16.30 8.21
C ALA A 62 8.02 16.72 6.85
N LEU A 63 6.70 16.56 6.66
CA LEU A 63 6.01 17.01 5.47
C LEU A 63 5.99 18.54 5.36
N GLY A 64 5.93 19.26 6.50
CA GLY A 64 6.00 20.70 6.57
C GLY A 64 4.96 21.42 5.68
N GLU A 65 5.32 22.64 5.25
CA GLU A 65 4.47 23.44 4.35
C GLU A 65 4.54 23.01 2.88
N VAL A 66 5.46 22.09 2.54
CA VAL A 66 5.60 21.55 1.17
C VAL A 66 4.27 20.96 0.66
N ALA A 67 3.44 20.48 1.57
CA ALA A 67 2.09 20.01 1.22
C ALA A 67 1.20 21.04 0.55
N SER A 68 1.42 22.34 0.75
CA SER A 68 0.58 23.40 0.15
C SER A 68 0.90 23.63 -1.32
N GLU A 69 2.18 23.62 -1.69
CA GLU A 69 2.66 23.75 -3.07
C GLU A 69 2.32 22.50 -3.90
N LEU A 70 2.46 21.32 -3.29
CA LEU A 70 2.23 20.03 -3.94
C LEU A 70 0.76 19.69 -4.15
N ARG A 71 -0.17 20.42 -3.55
CA ARG A 71 -1.59 20.29 -3.89
C ARG A 71 -1.85 20.56 -5.37
N LYS A 72 -0.91 21.20 -6.06
CA LYS A 72 -0.98 21.55 -7.49
C LYS A 72 -0.16 20.61 -8.39
N ALA A 73 0.69 19.74 -7.83
CA ALA A 73 1.49 18.81 -8.62
C ALA A 73 0.58 17.79 -9.30
N ALA A 74 0.65 17.71 -10.62
CA ALA A 74 -0.14 16.79 -11.43
C ALA A 74 0.67 15.53 -11.82
N ASP A 75 2.01 15.54 -11.70
CA ASP A 75 2.86 14.41 -12.00
C ASP A 75 2.94 13.46 -10.80
N PRO A 76 2.52 12.19 -10.95
CA PRO A 76 2.60 11.20 -9.88
C PRO A 76 4.01 10.97 -9.33
N LYS A 77 5.07 11.16 -10.13
CA LYS A 77 6.47 11.01 -9.66
C LYS A 77 6.88 12.13 -8.73
N GLU A 78 6.58 13.37 -9.11
CA GLU A 78 6.84 14.55 -8.28
C GLU A 78 6.03 14.46 -6.99
N LEU A 79 4.76 14.06 -7.10
CA LEU A 79 3.89 13.89 -5.97
C LEU A 79 4.40 12.81 -5.01
N PHE A 80 4.87 11.68 -5.53
CA PHE A 80 5.46 10.61 -4.69
C PHE A 80 6.75 11.09 -4.01
N ALA A 81 7.64 11.73 -4.76
CA ALA A 81 8.89 12.24 -4.20
C ALA A 81 8.64 13.18 -3.03
N ALA A 82 7.70 14.06 -3.18
CA ALA A 82 7.39 15.09 -2.22
C ALA A 82 6.53 14.62 -1.04
N LEU A 83 5.62 13.69 -1.26
CA LEU A 83 4.79 13.14 -0.18
C LEU A 83 5.45 11.96 0.55
N PHE A 84 6.38 11.24 -0.07
CA PHE A 84 6.93 10.03 0.52
C PHE A 84 8.46 10.03 0.59
N ALA A 85 9.16 10.20 -0.54
CA ALA A 85 10.59 9.99 -0.57
C ALA A 85 11.34 10.98 0.35
N ALA A 86 11.04 12.27 0.28
CA ALA A 86 11.71 13.28 1.10
C ALA A 86 11.24 13.25 2.58
N PRO A 87 9.93 13.35 2.90
CA PRO A 87 9.51 13.44 4.30
C PRO A 87 9.84 12.19 5.12
N LEU A 88 9.74 11.00 4.52
CA LEU A 88 9.97 9.76 5.26
C LEU A 88 11.45 9.54 5.65
N GLN A 89 12.39 10.21 4.99
CA GLN A 89 13.80 10.19 5.41
C GLN A 89 14.04 10.97 6.71
N GLU A 90 13.23 11.99 6.97
CA GLU A 90 13.31 12.82 8.18
C GLU A 90 12.59 12.18 9.39
N VAL A 91 11.73 11.18 9.13
CA VAL A 91 11.00 10.48 10.19
C VAL A 91 11.93 9.53 10.94
N LYS A 92 11.96 9.66 12.27
CA LYS A 92 12.70 8.72 13.11
C LYS A 92 12.21 7.30 12.91
N SER A 93 13.15 6.37 12.66
CA SER A 93 12.83 4.95 12.49
C SER A 93 12.03 4.42 13.67
N PRO A 94 10.84 3.88 13.48
CA PRO A 94 10.06 3.26 14.56
C PRO A 94 10.74 1.97 15.04
N ALA A 95 10.47 1.59 16.29
CA ALA A 95 11.05 0.37 16.89
C ALA A 95 10.66 -0.93 16.16
N LYS A 96 9.56 -0.91 15.41
CA LYS A 96 9.09 -2.04 14.57
C LYS A 96 8.74 -1.52 13.19
N PRO A 97 8.95 -2.32 12.13
CA PRO A 97 8.59 -1.91 10.78
C PRO A 97 7.12 -1.51 10.66
N SER A 98 6.89 -0.40 9.98
CA SER A 98 5.56 0.09 9.61
C SER A 98 5.13 -0.45 8.26
N LEU A 99 3.83 -0.51 8.03
CA LEU A 99 3.23 -1.13 6.86
C LEU A 99 2.26 -0.17 6.16
N ILE A 100 2.41 -0.05 4.85
CA ILE A 100 1.40 0.52 3.96
C ILE A 100 0.72 -0.62 3.22
N ILE A 101 -0.61 -0.57 3.10
CA ILE A 101 -1.40 -1.59 2.41
C ILE A 101 -2.05 -1.00 1.17
N LEU A 102 -1.87 -1.68 0.03
CA LEU A 102 -2.59 -1.42 -1.22
C LEU A 102 -3.42 -2.67 -1.56
N ASP A 103 -4.72 -2.59 -1.38
CA ASP A 103 -5.62 -3.71 -1.66
C ASP A 103 -6.20 -3.62 -3.08
N ALA A 104 -6.26 -4.77 -3.76
CA ALA A 104 -6.84 -4.92 -5.09
C ALA A 104 -6.23 -3.97 -6.15
N LEU A 105 -4.90 -3.91 -6.22
CA LEU A 105 -4.18 -3.03 -7.16
C LEU A 105 -4.57 -3.24 -8.63
N ASP A 106 -5.03 -4.44 -8.99
CA ASP A 106 -5.58 -4.79 -10.31
C ASP A 106 -6.90 -4.08 -10.63
N GLU A 107 -7.62 -3.58 -9.63
CA GLU A 107 -8.89 -2.87 -9.83
C GLU A 107 -8.70 -1.39 -10.20
N LEU A 108 -7.49 -0.87 -10.17
CA LEU A 108 -7.23 0.47 -10.70
C LEU A 108 -7.49 0.52 -12.22
N PRO A 109 -8.16 1.57 -12.74
CA PRO A 109 -8.28 1.77 -14.17
C PRO A 109 -6.92 1.77 -14.87
N LYS A 110 -6.81 1.13 -16.03
CA LYS A 110 -5.53 0.96 -16.74
C LYS A 110 -4.79 2.27 -17.01
N GLN A 111 -5.53 3.36 -17.21
CA GLN A 111 -4.95 4.70 -17.39
C GLN A 111 -4.24 5.21 -16.14
N GLY A 112 -4.75 4.90 -14.94
CA GLY A 112 -4.12 5.26 -13.67
C GLY A 112 -3.11 4.24 -13.17
N GLN A 113 -3.30 2.97 -13.50
CA GLN A 113 -2.47 1.88 -13.05
C GLN A 113 -1.03 1.98 -13.58
N LYS A 114 -0.85 2.25 -14.88
CA LYS A 114 0.50 2.38 -15.49
C LYS A 114 1.36 3.47 -14.84
N PRO A 115 0.90 4.71 -14.69
CA PRO A 115 1.66 5.74 -14.00
C PRO A 115 2.01 5.36 -12.56
N LEU A 116 1.07 4.80 -11.79
CA LEU A 116 1.33 4.37 -10.42
C LEU A 116 2.38 3.25 -10.35
N LEU A 117 2.26 2.22 -11.20
CA LEU A 117 3.23 1.13 -11.26
C LEU A 117 4.62 1.64 -11.66
N SER A 118 4.70 2.62 -12.58
CA SER A 118 5.96 3.26 -12.95
C SER A 118 6.60 3.99 -11.77
N VAL A 119 5.80 4.71 -10.97
CA VAL A 119 6.26 5.39 -9.75
C VAL A 119 6.75 4.38 -8.71
N ILE A 120 5.96 3.36 -8.42
CA ILE A 120 6.34 2.29 -7.48
C ILE A 120 7.64 1.65 -7.95
N ALA A 121 7.71 1.23 -9.22
CA ALA A 121 8.89 0.62 -9.78
C ALA A 121 10.13 1.52 -9.73
N ALA A 122 9.99 2.82 -9.90
CA ALA A 122 11.12 3.75 -9.91
C ALA A 122 11.57 4.16 -8.50
N GLN A 123 10.63 4.35 -7.58
CA GLN A 123 10.90 5.11 -6.35
C GLN A 123 10.67 4.31 -5.05
N LEU A 124 10.12 3.11 -5.08
CA LEU A 124 9.89 2.34 -3.86
C LEU A 124 11.20 2.06 -3.09
N SER A 125 12.32 1.89 -3.80
CA SER A 125 13.65 1.71 -3.20
C SER A 125 14.18 2.95 -2.47
N THR A 126 13.59 4.12 -2.69
CA THR A 126 13.98 5.35 -1.98
C THR A 126 13.32 5.46 -0.61
N LEU A 127 12.33 4.62 -0.33
CA LEU A 127 11.67 4.61 0.97
C LEU A 127 12.58 3.97 2.04
N PRO A 128 12.48 4.42 3.30
CA PRO A 128 13.30 3.87 4.37
C PRO A 128 12.97 2.38 4.61
N PRO A 129 13.96 1.55 4.97
CA PRO A 129 13.81 0.09 5.07
C PRO A 129 12.84 -0.37 6.17
N TRP A 130 12.52 0.50 7.12
CA TRP A 130 11.51 0.22 8.14
C TRP A 130 10.07 0.36 7.63
N LEU A 131 9.84 0.96 6.45
CA LEU A 131 8.54 1.07 5.82
C LEU A 131 8.39 -0.03 4.76
N ARG A 132 7.39 -0.88 4.93
CA ARG A 132 7.12 -2.01 4.04
C ARG A 132 5.79 -1.81 3.33
N LEU A 133 5.72 -2.31 2.09
CA LEU A 133 4.52 -2.30 1.28
C LEU A 133 3.90 -3.70 1.26
N PHE A 134 2.61 -3.79 1.55
CA PHE A 134 1.80 -4.98 1.36
C PHE A 134 0.81 -4.70 0.23
N VAL A 135 0.86 -5.52 -0.81
CA VAL A 135 0.02 -5.35 -2.00
C VAL A 135 -0.81 -6.61 -2.20
N THR A 136 -2.09 -6.45 -2.43
CA THR A 136 -2.91 -7.52 -2.97
C THR A 136 -3.30 -7.20 -4.42
N SER A 137 -3.30 -8.22 -5.26
CA SER A 137 -3.65 -8.11 -6.68
C SER A 137 -4.02 -9.48 -7.23
N ARG A 138 -4.73 -9.51 -8.36
CA ARG A 138 -4.73 -10.68 -9.23
C ARG A 138 -3.37 -10.81 -9.91
N GLU A 139 -3.07 -12.01 -10.45
CA GLU A 139 -1.85 -12.22 -11.22
C GLU A 139 -1.92 -11.47 -12.56
N GLU A 140 -1.47 -10.21 -12.54
CA GLU A 140 -1.34 -9.40 -13.75
C GLU A 140 0.15 -9.24 -14.10
N PRO A 141 0.56 -9.54 -15.34
CA PRO A 141 1.98 -9.50 -15.76
C PRO A 141 2.63 -8.15 -15.50
N GLN A 142 1.91 -7.05 -15.70
CA GLN A 142 2.40 -5.70 -15.51
C GLN A 142 2.68 -5.37 -14.03
N ILE A 143 1.82 -5.85 -13.12
CA ILE A 143 2.02 -5.65 -11.67
C ILE A 143 3.20 -6.49 -11.20
N LYS A 144 3.25 -7.75 -11.65
CA LYS A 144 4.35 -8.65 -11.34
C LYS A 144 5.69 -8.09 -11.83
N ALA A 145 5.75 -7.60 -13.07
CA ALA A 145 6.95 -6.99 -13.64
C ALA A 145 7.40 -5.73 -12.86
N ALA A 146 6.47 -4.87 -12.46
CA ALA A 146 6.77 -3.65 -11.71
C ALA A 146 7.34 -3.95 -10.30
N LEU A 147 6.89 -5.03 -9.67
CA LEU A 147 7.29 -5.41 -8.32
C LEU A 147 8.48 -6.38 -8.29
N ALA A 148 8.79 -7.07 -9.38
CA ALA A 148 9.80 -8.14 -9.42
C ALA A 148 11.18 -7.73 -8.90
N LYS A 149 11.63 -6.50 -9.17
CA LYS A 149 12.94 -6.01 -8.74
C LYS A 149 13.08 -5.83 -7.22
N PHE A 150 11.97 -5.84 -6.49
CA PHE A 150 11.97 -5.74 -5.02
C PHE A 150 11.96 -7.10 -4.33
N GLU A 151 12.06 -8.19 -5.10
CA GLU A 151 12.06 -9.57 -4.61
C GLU A 151 10.91 -9.80 -3.60
N PRO A 152 9.64 -9.54 -3.98
CA PRO A 152 8.53 -9.59 -3.06
C PRO A 152 8.34 -11.00 -2.53
N LYS A 153 8.04 -11.10 -1.23
CA LYS A 153 7.56 -12.36 -0.66
C LYS A 153 6.12 -12.57 -1.10
N GLU A 154 5.92 -13.46 -2.04
CA GLU A 154 4.58 -13.81 -2.55
C GLU A 154 3.85 -14.74 -1.56
N LEU A 155 2.57 -14.47 -1.35
CA LEU A 155 1.63 -15.34 -0.63
C LEU A 155 0.52 -15.72 -1.60
N ARG A 156 0.46 -16.98 -1.99
CA ARG A 156 -0.55 -17.51 -2.90
C ARG A 156 -1.64 -18.20 -2.11
N ALA A 157 -2.90 -17.93 -2.47
CA ALA A 157 -4.06 -18.52 -1.77
C ALA A 157 -4.18 -20.04 -1.99
N ASP A 158 -3.59 -20.58 -3.05
CA ASP A 158 -3.62 -21.97 -3.45
C ASP A 158 -2.47 -22.83 -2.84
N GLU A 159 -1.51 -22.21 -2.18
CA GLU A 159 -0.47 -22.96 -1.49
C GLU A 159 -1.06 -23.73 -0.29
N ALA A 160 -0.85 -25.05 -0.26
CA ALA A 160 -1.36 -25.95 0.77
C ALA A 160 -0.98 -25.50 2.20
N LYS A 161 0.20 -24.88 2.36
CA LYS A 161 0.67 -24.33 3.62
C LYS A 161 -0.16 -23.14 4.10
N ASN A 162 -0.64 -22.28 3.18
CA ASN A 162 -1.49 -21.15 3.51
C ASN A 162 -2.92 -21.59 3.84
N ARG A 163 -3.42 -22.69 3.23
CA ARG A 163 -4.71 -23.30 3.58
C ARG A 163 -4.70 -23.82 5.01
N ALA A 164 -3.66 -24.58 5.39
CA ALA A 164 -3.51 -25.11 6.74
C ALA A 164 -3.42 -23.98 7.79
N ASP A 165 -2.69 -22.91 7.52
CA ASP A 165 -2.58 -21.76 8.42
C ASP A 165 -3.90 -20.97 8.56
N VAL A 166 -4.73 -20.93 7.52
CA VAL A 166 -6.06 -20.30 7.57
C VAL A 166 -7.04 -21.19 8.34
N GLU A 167 -7.02 -22.49 8.11
CA GLU A 167 -7.89 -23.46 8.81
C GLU A 167 -7.56 -23.53 10.31
N VAL A 168 -6.29 -23.58 10.68
CA VAL A 168 -5.84 -23.58 12.10
C VAL A 168 -6.24 -22.29 12.81
N ARG A 169 -6.25 -21.14 12.11
CA ARG A 169 -6.61 -19.85 12.72
C ARG A 169 -8.11 -19.58 12.77
N LEU A 170 -8.90 -20.19 11.90
CA LEU A 170 -10.37 -20.12 11.93
C LEU A 170 -10.98 -21.14 12.91
N GLY A 171 -10.27 -22.24 13.19
CA GLY A 171 -10.69 -23.28 14.14
C GLY A 171 -10.35 -23.00 15.61
N ALA A 172 -9.55 -21.97 15.90
CA ALA A 172 -9.19 -21.59 17.26
C ALA A 172 -10.05 -20.43 17.77
N THR A 173 -11.35 -20.67 17.88
CA THR A 173 -12.22 -19.83 18.72
C THR A 173 -12.65 -20.67 19.91
N PRO A 174 -12.32 -20.26 21.16
CA PRO A 174 -12.88 -20.88 22.34
C PRO A 174 -14.36 -20.52 22.48
#